data_13928f3596053c4805c11acf87842e2a
#
_entry.id   13928f3596053c4805c11acf87842e2a
#
_cell.length_a   1.000
_cell.length_b   1.000
_cell.length_c   1.000
_cell.angle_alpha   90.00
_cell.angle_beta   90.00
_cell.angle_gamma   90.00
#
_symmetry.space_group_name_H-M   'P 1'
#
loop_
_entity.id
_entity.type
_entity.pdbx_description
1 polymer ?
#
loop_
_entity_poly.entity_id
_entity_poly.type
_entity_poly.pdbx_seq_one_letter_code
_entity_poly.pdbx_strand_id
1 'polypeptide(L)'
;VGLLRTRLQVSARRGLTRFVGRQSEMEQLRKALEHAKAGHGQIVGTMGEPGLGKSRLFYEFKLLSVGCLVLEAYSVSHGKATAYLPVIELLKSYFDIQAQDDERKRREKVTGKVLNLDRSLEDTLPYLFALLGIEEQPSPLQQMDAQIRRRRTFEALKKLFLRESLNQPLI
;
A
#
# COMPACT_ATOMS: atom_id res chain seq x y z
N VAL A 1 -3.49 -18.24 9.82
CA VAL A 1 -3.84 -18.42 8.40
C VAL A 1 -3.01 -17.40 7.64
N GLY A 2 -2.02 -17.91 6.89
CA GLY A 2 -1.00 -17.05 6.28
C GLY A 2 -1.59 -16.09 5.27
N LEU A 3 -1.00 -14.89 5.26
CA LEU A 3 -1.09 -13.89 4.21
C LEU A 3 -1.23 -14.59 2.83
N LEU A 4 -2.16 -14.13 2.01
CA LEU A 4 -2.32 -14.53 0.62
C LEU A 4 -0.98 -14.36 -0.11
N ARG A 5 -0.21 -15.44 -0.15
CA ARG A 5 1.08 -15.44 -0.83
C ARG A 5 0.81 -15.53 -2.32
N THR A 6 1.30 -14.55 -3.07
CA THR A 6 1.23 -14.63 -4.53
C THR A 6 1.97 -15.88 -5.00
N ARG A 7 1.55 -16.43 -6.17
CA ARG A 7 2.26 -17.56 -6.80
C ARG A 7 3.76 -17.30 -6.94
N LEU A 8 4.13 -16.05 -7.18
CA LEU A 8 5.52 -15.63 -7.28
C LEU A 8 6.28 -15.73 -5.95
N GLN A 9 5.66 -15.34 -4.83
CA GLN A 9 6.28 -15.45 -3.50
C GLN A 9 6.52 -16.91 -3.11
N VAL A 10 5.60 -17.81 -3.48
CA VAL A 10 5.77 -19.25 -3.29
C VAL A 10 6.91 -19.77 -4.17
N SER A 11 6.99 -19.35 -5.42
CA SER A 11 8.07 -19.74 -6.34
C SER A 11 9.42 -19.18 -5.90
N ALA A 12 9.46 -17.97 -5.36
CA ALA A 12 10.69 -17.35 -4.87
C ALA A 12 11.37 -18.16 -3.74
N ARG A 13 10.58 -18.83 -2.90
CA ARG A 13 11.12 -19.73 -1.85
C ARG A 13 11.76 -21.00 -2.39
N ARG A 14 11.37 -21.44 -3.60
CA ARG A 14 11.91 -22.63 -4.26
C ARG A 14 13.13 -22.32 -5.15
N GLY A 15 13.52 -21.04 -5.22
CA GLY A 15 14.52 -20.55 -6.15
C GLY A 15 13.89 -20.08 -7.46
N LEU A 16 14.14 -18.83 -7.82
CA LEU A 16 13.70 -18.27 -9.09
C LEU A 16 14.76 -18.53 -10.16
N THR A 17 14.32 -18.80 -11.37
CA THR A 17 15.22 -18.83 -12.54
C THR A 17 15.89 -17.49 -12.75
N ARG A 18 17.01 -17.47 -13.46
CA ARG A 18 17.70 -16.22 -13.79
C ARG A 18 16.77 -15.24 -14.50
N PHE A 19 16.75 -13.99 -14.03
CA PHE A 19 16.00 -12.92 -14.67
C PHE A 19 16.76 -12.42 -15.89
N VAL A 20 16.18 -12.58 -17.08
CA VAL A 20 16.80 -12.23 -18.36
C VAL A 20 15.80 -11.55 -19.30
N GLY A 21 16.33 -10.77 -20.26
CA GLY A 21 15.54 -10.24 -21.36
C GLY A 21 14.62 -9.07 -21.04
N ARG A 22 14.80 -8.42 -19.86
CA ARG A 22 13.98 -7.28 -19.40
C ARG A 22 14.78 -6.06 -18.99
N GLN A 23 15.95 -5.88 -19.61
CA GLN A 23 16.87 -4.79 -19.27
C GLN A 23 16.26 -3.42 -19.57
N SER A 24 15.56 -3.28 -20.70
CA SER A 24 14.91 -2.03 -21.10
C SER A 24 13.81 -1.61 -20.12
N GLU A 25 12.96 -2.55 -19.72
CA GLU A 25 11.88 -2.29 -18.75
C GLU A 25 12.43 -1.95 -17.37
N MET A 26 13.48 -2.66 -16.94
CA MET A 26 14.15 -2.36 -15.67
C MET A 26 14.82 -1.00 -15.68
N GLU A 27 15.41 -0.58 -16.80
CA GLU A 27 16.01 0.74 -16.93
C GLU A 27 14.95 1.85 -16.87
N GLN A 28 13.78 1.66 -17.48
CA GLN A 28 12.65 2.59 -17.38
C GLN A 28 12.16 2.72 -15.94
N LEU A 29 12.03 1.60 -15.22
CA LEU A 29 11.65 1.61 -13.81
C LEU A 29 12.69 2.31 -12.92
N ARG A 30 14.00 2.10 -13.19
CA ARG A 30 15.07 2.80 -12.48
C ARG A 30 15.01 4.32 -12.69
N LYS A 31 14.83 4.76 -13.93
CA LYS A 31 14.69 6.20 -14.24
C LYS A 31 13.49 6.80 -13.53
N ALA A 32 12.34 6.11 -13.53
CA ALA A 32 11.18 6.55 -12.79
C ALA A 32 11.45 6.63 -11.28
N LEU A 33 12.17 5.66 -10.72
CA LEU A 33 12.58 5.65 -9.32
C LEU A 33 13.48 6.86 -8.97
N GLU A 34 14.48 7.15 -9.80
CA GLU A 34 15.37 8.30 -9.57
C GLU A 34 14.61 9.64 -9.66
N HIS A 35 13.65 9.76 -10.59
CA HIS A 35 12.78 10.93 -10.64
C HIS A 35 11.91 11.05 -9.38
N ALA A 36 11.34 9.93 -8.92
CA ALA A 36 10.53 9.92 -7.69
C ALA A 36 11.37 10.32 -6.46
N LYS A 37 12.60 9.81 -6.34
CA LYS A 37 13.55 10.21 -5.28
C LYS A 37 13.93 11.69 -5.35
N ALA A 38 13.95 12.27 -6.54
CA ALA A 38 14.17 13.71 -6.75
C ALA A 38 12.92 14.58 -6.47
N GLY A 39 11.83 13.99 -5.95
CA GLY A 39 10.60 14.70 -5.60
C GLY A 39 9.58 14.82 -6.75
N HIS A 40 9.82 14.16 -7.88
CA HIS A 40 8.90 14.14 -9.02
C HIS A 40 8.12 12.83 -9.05
N GLY A 41 6.92 12.81 -8.47
CA GLY A 41 6.05 11.64 -8.44
C GLY A 41 5.88 11.01 -9.82
N GLN A 42 5.97 9.67 -9.89
CA GLN A 42 5.89 8.91 -11.14
C GLN A 42 4.74 7.90 -11.09
N ILE A 43 4.11 7.67 -12.22
CA ILE A 43 3.16 6.56 -12.43
C ILE A 43 3.68 5.73 -13.59
N VAL A 44 3.94 4.45 -13.33
CA VAL A 44 4.42 3.52 -14.36
C VAL A 44 3.40 2.40 -14.53
N GLY A 45 2.86 2.27 -15.74
CA GLY A 45 1.94 1.20 -16.12
C GLY A 45 2.67 0.08 -16.86
N THR A 46 2.47 -1.17 -16.46
CA THR A 46 2.98 -2.35 -17.18
C THR A 46 1.82 -3.12 -17.80
N MET A 47 1.80 -3.20 -19.11
CA MET A 47 0.79 -3.91 -19.87
C MET A 47 1.36 -5.19 -20.49
N GLY A 48 0.52 -6.20 -20.68
CA GLY A 48 0.89 -7.46 -21.33
C GLY A 48 -0.05 -8.60 -20.91
N GLU A 49 -0.01 -9.67 -21.66
CA GLU A 49 -0.82 -10.87 -21.43
C GLU A 49 -0.47 -11.58 -20.11
N PRO A 50 -1.37 -12.40 -19.56
CA PRO A 50 -1.06 -13.28 -18.44
C PRO A 50 0.16 -14.16 -18.74
N GLY A 51 1.03 -14.36 -17.77
CA GLY A 51 2.22 -15.21 -17.93
C GLY A 51 3.48 -14.50 -18.44
N LEU A 52 3.40 -13.29 -19.00
CA LEU A 52 4.56 -12.55 -19.52
C LEU A 52 5.56 -12.02 -18.46
N GLY A 53 5.43 -12.44 -17.21
CA GLY A 53 6.40 -12.12 -16.17
C GLY A 53 6.28 -10.72 -15.55
N LYS A 54 5.13 -10.02 -15.69
CA LYS A 54 4.91 -8.70 -15.05
C LYS A 54 5.18 -8.71 -13.55
N SER A 55 4.65 -9.69 -12.84
CA SER A 55 4.86 -9.82 -11.39
C SER A 55 6.34 -10.08 -11.05
N ARG A 56 7.06 -10.79 -11.91
CA ARG A 56 8.50 -11.01 -11.75
C ARG A 56 9.28 -9.71 -11.95
N LEU A 57 8.92 -8.89 -12.92
CA LEU A 57 9.53 -7.58 -13.16
C LEU A 57 9.40 -6.68 -11.92
N PHE A 58 8.20 -6.58 -11.34
CA PHE A 58 7.98 -5.82 -10.10
C PHE A 58 8.74 -6.40 -8.89
N TYR A 59 8.85 -7.71 -8.81
CA TYR A 59 9.63 -8.36 -7.76
C TYR A 59 11.11 -7.98 -7.85
N GLU A 60 11.72 -8.04 -9.04
CA GLU A 60 13.11 -7.64 -9.26
C GLU A 60 13.32 -6.14 -9.02
N PHE A 61 12.37 -5.31 -9.45
CA PHE A 61 12.40 -3.88 -9.19
C PHE A 61 12.35 -3.56 -7.70
N LYS A 62 11.51 -4.25 -6.94
CA LYS A 62 11.44 -4.12 -5.49
C LYS A 62 12.79 -4.40 -4.82
N LEU A 63 13.52 -5.42 -5.27
CA LEU A 63 14.85 -5.72 -4.75
C LEU A 63 15.87 -4.60 -5.02
N LEU A 64 15.67 -3.81 -6.06
CA LEU A 64 16.50 -2.66 -6.40
C LEU A 64 16.08 -1.37 -5.67
N SER A 65 14.90 -1.34 -5.08
CA SER A 65 14.33 -0.15 -4.42
C SER A 65 14.83 -0.01 -2.98
N VAL A 66 16.13 -0.16 -2.78
CA VAL A 66 16.77 -0.03 -1.47
C VAL A 66 16.63 1.40 -0.95
N GLY A 67 16.30 1.54 0.33
CA GLY A 67 16.09 2.84 0.98
C GLY A 67 14.71 3.46 0.70
N CYS A 68 13.81 2.73 0.00
CA CYS A 68 12.45 3.15 -0.21
C CYS A 68 11.48 2.36 0.66
N LEU A 69 10.39 2.99 1.08
CA LEU A 69 9.24 2.28 1.62
C LEU A 69 8.42 1.71 0.46
N VAL A 70 8.42 0.39 0.33
CA VAL A 70 7.64 -0.29 -0.72
C VAL A 70 6.32 -0.77 -0.14
N LEU A 71 5.20 -0.27 -0.68
CA LEU A 71 3.85 -0.69 -0.34
C LEU A 71 3.26 -1.50 -1.50
N GLU A 72 2.75 -2.68 -1.19
CA GLU A 72 2.20 -3.60 -2.18
C GLU A 72 0.71 -3.79 -1.96
N ALA A 73 -0.07 -3.64 -3.02
CA ALA A 73 -1.49 -3.95 -3.03
C ALA A 73 -1.80 -4.95 -4.15
N TYR A 74 -2.63 -5.94 -3.83
CA TYR A 74 -2.99 -6.99 -4.78
C TYR A 74 -4.49 -7.01 -5.00
N SER A 75 -4.90 -7.01 -6.26
CA SER A 75 -6.29 -7.29 -6.63
C SER A 75 -6.46 -8.79 -6.84
N VAL A 76 -7.43 -9.38 -6.14
CA VAL A 76 -7.77 -10.80 -6.28
C VAL A 76 -9.16 -10.95 -6.91
N SER A 77 -9.32 -11.91 -7.80
CA SER A 77 -10.57 -12.15 -8.52
C SER A 77 -11.76 -12.44 -7.59
N HIS A 78 -11.50 -13.00 -6.41
CA HIS A 78 -12.50 -13.37 -5.41
C HIS A 78 -12.83 -12.24 -4.43
N GLY A 79 -12.13 -11.10 -4.48
CA GLY A 79 -12.33 -9.94 -3.61
C GLY A 79 -13.33 -8.91 -4.12
N LYS A 80 -14.13 -9.23 -5.15
CA LYS A 80 -15.07 -8.28 -5.79
C LYS A 80 -16.16 -7.75 -4.85
N ALA A 81 -16.47 -8.48 -3.77
CA ALA A 81 -17.50 -8.10 -2.81
C ALA A 81 -17.05 -7.06 -1.78
N THR A 82 -15.74 -6.84 -1.62
CA THR A 82 -15.21 -5.91 -0.62
C THR A 82 -14.64 -4.66 -1.30
N ALA A 83 -15.32 -3.55 -1.11
CA ALA A 83 -14.85 -2.26 -1.61
C ALA A 83 -13.50 -1.91 -0.97
N TYR A 84 -12.58 -1.37 -1.77
CA TYR A 84 -11.24 -0.93 -1.34
C TYR A 84 -10.33 -2.02 -0.76
N LEU A 85 -10.63 -3.32 -0.96
CA LEU A 85 -9.83 -4.41 -0.40
C LEU A 85 -8.30 -4.25 -0.63
N PRO A 86 -7.80 -3.91 -1.84
CA PRO A 86 -6.37 -3.71 -2.03
C PRO A 86 -5.78 -2.58 -1.17
N VAL A 87 -6.53 -1.50 -0.97
CA VAL A 87 -6.12 -0.38 -0.12
C VAL A 87 -6.12 -0.78 1.34
N ILE A 88 -7.14 -1.53 1.78
CA ILE A 88 -7.24 -2.04 3.14
C ILE A 88 -6.04 -2.95 3.47
N GLU A 89 -5.69 -3.88 2.58
CA GLU A 89 -4.54 -4.77 2.78
C GLU A 89 -3.20 -4.02 2.77
N LEU A 90 -3.07 -3.02 1.91
CA LEU A 90 -1.91 -2.11 1.91
C LEU A 90 -1.79 -1.36 3.24
N LEU A 91 -2.89 -0.81 3.76
CA LEU A 91 -2.90 -0.11 5.05
C LEU A 91 -2.60 -1.06 6.21
N LYS A 92 -3.15 -2.29 6.21
CA LYS A 92 -2.80 -3.30 7.21
C LYS A 92 -1.30 -3.59 7.22
N SER A 93 -0.71 -3.73 6.05
CA SER A 93 0.75 -3.91 5.92
C SER A 93 1.51 -2.68 6.41
N TYR A 94 1.08 -1.48 6.02
CA TYR A 94 1.70 -0.22 6.43
C TYR A 94 1.67 -0.02 7.94
N PHE A 95 0.55 -0.32 8.60
CA PHE A 95 0.39 -0.21 10.05
C PHE A 95 0.84 -1.45 10.84
N ASP A 96 1.40 -2.46 10.17
CA ASP A 96 1.79 -3.74 10.78
C ASP A 96 0.64 -4.40 11.57
N ILE A 97 -0.58 -4.35 11.03
CA ILE A 97 -1.75 -4.98 11.62
C ILE A 97 -1.72 -6.48 11.32
N GLN A 98 -1.74 -7.29 12.36
CA GLN A 98 -1.73 -8.75 12.27
C GLN A 98 -3.15 -9.32 12.45
N ALA A 99 -3.37 -10.54 11.94
CA ALA A 99 -4.68 -11.19 12.03
C ALA A 99 -5.15 -11.44 13.47
N GLN A 100 -4.22 -11.59 14.41
CA GLN A 100 -4.49 -11.81 15.84
C GLN A 100 -4.64 -10.50 16.65
N ASP A 101 -4.40 -9.34 16.04
CA ASP A 101 -4.57 -8.07 16.76
C ASP A 101 -6.06 -7.82 17.02
N ASP A 102 -6.40 -7.59 18.29
CA ASP A 102 -7.71 -7.10 18.67
C ASP A 102 -7.92 -5.66 18.22
N GLU A 103 -9.13 -5.15 18.39
CA GLU A 103 -9.48 -3.81 17.93
C GLU A 103 -8.67 -2.72 18.64
N ARG A 104 -8.45 -2.87 19.95
CA ARG A 104 -7.66 -1.93 20.74
C ARG A 104 -6.24 -1.83 20.20
N LYS A 105 -5.59 -2.97 19.97
CA LYS A 105 -4.22 -3.04 19.45
C LYS A 105 -4.11 -2.48 18.03
N ARG A 106 -5.11 -2.74 17.18
CA ARG A 106 -5.18 -2.13 15.85
C ARG A 106 -5.27 -0.61 15.93
N ARG A 107 -6.11 -0.09 16.82
CA ARG A 107 -6.25 1.35 17.08
C ARG A 107 -4.93 1.96 17.55
N GLU A 108 -4.28 1.35 18.54
CA GLU A 108 -3.00 1.80 19.07
C GLU A 108 -1.92 1.87 17.97
N LYS A 109 -1.83 0.86 17.12
CA LYS A 109 -0.87 0.83 16.00
C LYS A 109 -1.13 1.95 14.99
N VAL A 110 -2.39 2.15 14.59
CA VAL A 110 -2.75 3.20 13.63
C VAL A 110 -2.50 4.58 14.23
N THR A 111 -3.05 4.84 15.40
CA THR A 111 -2.90 6.13 16.09
C THR A 111 -1.43 6.44 16.35
N GLY A 112 -0.69 5.49 16.92
CA GLY A 112 0.72 5.68 17.23
C GLY A 112 1.54 6.00 15.99
N LYS A 113 1.35 5.28 14.89
CA LYS A 113 2.11 5.52 13.67
C LYS A 113 1.75 6.86 13.02
N VAL A 114 0.46 7.21 12.96
CA VAL A 114 0.00 8.48 12.38
C VAL A 114 0.52 9.67 13.19
N LEU A 115 0.36 9.67 14.51
CA LEU A 115 0.79 10.78 15.36
C LEU A 115 2.32 10.90 15.49
N ASN A 116 3.04 9.80 15.42
CA ASN A 116 4.51 9.81 15.37
C ASN A 116 5.03 10.33 14.01
N LEU A 117 4.29 10.07 12.93
CA LEU A 117 4.62 10.59 11.62
C LEU A 117 4.43 12.11 11.57
N ASP A 118 3.25 12.59 11.97
CA ASP A 118 2.92 14.00 12.10
C ASP A 118 1.60 14.18 12.85
N ARG A 119 1.59 14.98 13.94
CA ARG A 119 0.37 15.27 14.70
C ARG A 119 -0.71 16.00 13.89
N SER A 120 -0.32 16.73 12.86
CA SER A 120 -1.29 17.41 11.97
C SER A 120 -2.16 16.44 11.17
N LEU A 121 -1.82 15.14 11.17
CA LEU A 121 -2.59 14.07 10.52
C LEU A 121 -3.70 13.48 11.41
N GLU A 122 -3.87 13.98 12.63
CA GLU A 122 -4.89 13.46 13.58
C GLU A 122 -6.30 13.47 12.96
N ASP A 123 -6.60 14.49 12.13
CA ASP A 123 -7.87 14.62 11.40
C ASP A 123 -8.13 13.50 10.39
N THR A 124 -7.11 12.71 10.05
CA THR A 124 -7.22 11.57 9.13
C THR A 124 -7.66 10.27 9.82
N LEU A 125 -7.47 10.16 11.14
CA LEU A 125 -7.71 8.93 11.90
C LEU A 125 -9.11 8.35 11.73
N PRO A 126 -10.22 9.11 11.80
CA PRO A 126 -11.56 8.55 11.63
C PRO A 126 -11.74 7.83 10.28
N TYR A 127 -11.17 8.37 9.22
CA TYR A 127 -11.25 7.78 7.87
C TYR A 127 -10.42 6.51 7.73
N LEU A 128 -9.25 6.48 8.36
CA LEU A 128 -8.37 5.31 8.39
C LEU A 128 -8.99 4.19 9.24
N PHE A 129 -9.57 4.52 10.39
CA PHE A 129 -10.30 3.56 11.22
C PHE A 129 -11.48 2.94 10.47
N ALA A 130 -12.29 3.76 9.79
CA ALA A 130 -13.42 3.26 9.01
C ALA A 130 -12.98 2.30 7.90
N LEU A 131 -11.88 2.58 7.19
CA LEU A 131 -11.33 1.66 6.18
C LEU A 131 -10.84 0.35 6.78
N LEU A 132 -10.23 0.40 7.97
CA LEU A 132 -9.65 -0.76 8.65
C LEU A 132 -10.67 -1.54 9.48
N GLY A 133 -11.94 -1.11 9.50
CA GLY A 133 -13.00 -1.74 10.31
C GLY A 133 -12.71 -1.63 11.80
N ILE A 134 -12.13 -0.51 12.24
CA ILE A 134 -11.95 -0.17 13.65
C ILE A 134 -13.13 0.72 14.05
N GLU A 135 -13.96 0.27 14.99
CA GLU A 135 -15.14 1.00 15.41
C GLU A 135 -14.78 2.22 16.24
N GLU A 136 -15.43 3.33 15.96
CA GLU A 136 -15.33 4.56 16.72
C GLU A 136 -16.75 4.96 17.16
N GLN A 137 -16.98 5.08 18.46
CA GLN A 137 -18.26 5.45 19.01
C GLN A 137 -18.11 6.68 19.93
N PRO A 138 -18.84 7.77 19.62
CA PRO A 138 -19.65 7.99 18.41
C PRO A 138 -18.77 8.19 17.17
N SER A 139 -19.18 7.59 16.04
CA SER A 139 -18.42 7.78 14.79
C SER A 139 -18.78 9.13 14.16
N PRO A 140 -17.80 10.01 13.93
CA PRO A 140 -18.04 11.29 13.27
C PRO A 140 -18.49 11.13 11.80
N LEU A 141 -18.35 9.92 11.25
CA LEU A 141 -18.64 9.62 9.84
C LEU A 141 -20.06 9.12 9.59
N GLN A 142 -20.82 8.74 10.65
CA GLN A 142 -22.16 8.13 10.49
C GLN A 142 -23.16 9.08 9.85
N GLN A 143 -23.09 10.36 10.14
CA GLN A 143 -24.01 11.39 9.61
C GLN A 143 -23.50 12.04 8.32
N MET A 144 -22.31 11.62 7.83
CA MET A 144 -21.70 12.23 6.66
C MET A 144 -22.26 11.62 5.37
N ASP A 145 -22.57 12.47 4.40
CA ASP A 145 -22.94 12.03 3.05
C ASP A 145 -21.87 11.08 2.46
N ALA A 146 -22.34 10.05 1.74
CA ALA A 146 -21.47 9.00 1.23
C ALA A 146 -20.39 9.51 0.23
N GLN A 147 -20.72 10.49 -0.60
CA GLN A 147 -19.76 11.06 -1.56
C GLN A 147 -18.73 11.93 -0.84
N ILE A 148 -19.17 12.71 0.14
CA ILE A 148 -18.28 13.53 0.96
C ILE A 148 -17.34 12.62 1.76
N ARG A 149 -17.86 11.58 2.39
CA ARG A 149 -17.07 10.60 3.13
C ARG A 149 -16.02 9.94 2.23
N ARG A 150 -16.41 9.51 1.03
CA ARG A 150 -15.47 8.93 0.04
C ARG A 150 -14.35 9.90 -0.31
N ARG A 151 -14.67 11.14 -0.64
CA ARG A 151 -13.68 12.18 -0.96
C ARG A 151 -12.72 12.41 0.19
N ARG A 152 -13.24 12.58 1.41
CA ARG A 152 -12.42 12.78 2.61
C ARG A 152 -11.52 11.58 2.92
N THR A 153 -12.00 10.36 2.67
CA THR A 153 -11.19 9.14 2.81
C THR A 153 -9.98 9.17 1.86
N PHE A 154 -10.18 9.56 0.60
CA PHE A 154 -9.04 9.70 -0.34
C PHE A 154 -8.10 10.85 0.02
N GLU A 155 -8.64 11.96 0.51
CA GLU A 155 -7.82 13.07 1.02
C GLU A 155 -6.97 12.62 2.22
N ALA A 156 -7.53 11.85 3.14
CA ALA A 156 -6.81 11.30 4.28
C ALA A 156 -5.67 10.37 3.86
N LEU A 157 -5.93 9.44 2.93
CA LEU A 157 -4.90 8.57 2.36
C LEU A 157 -3.79 9.37 1.67
N LYS A 158 -4.17 10.36 0.87
CA LYS A 158 -3.23 11.24 0.18
C LYS A 158 -2.35 12.00 1.17
N LYS A 159 -2.93 12.62 2.21
CA LYS A 159 -2.18 13.32 3.27
C LYS A 159 -1.16 12.39 3.94
N LEU A 160 -1.61 11.19 4.33
CA LEU A 160 -0.77 10.20 4.99
C LEU A 160 0.46 9.84 4.13
N PHE A 161 0.23 9.43 2.88
CA PHE A 161 1.31 8.97 2.02
C PHE A 161 2.22 10.12 1.53
N LEU A 162 1.68 11.30 1.29
CA LEU A 162 2.51 12.47 0.99
C LEU A 162 3.41 12.83 2.17
N ARG A 163 2.90 12.75 3.41
CA ARG A 163 3.71 13.02 4.59
C ARG A 163 4.79 11.96 4.80
N GLU A 164 4.44 10.69 4.61
CA GLU A 164 5.40 9.58 4.67
C GLU A 164 6.51 9.75 3.61
N SER A 165 6.17 10.17 2.40
CA SER A 165 7.13 10.35 1.31
C SER A 165 8.18 11.44 1.56
N LEU A 166 7.93 12.35 2.52
CA LEU A 166 8.92 13.33 2.97
C LEU A 166 9.99 12.74 3.90
N ASN A 167 9.70 11.61 4.55
CA ASN A 167 10.65 10.92 5.41
C ASN A 167 11.55 9.95 4.61
N GLN A 168 10.94 9.26 3.66
CA GLN A 168 11.63 8.31 2.78
C GLN A 168 10.86 8.18 1.46
N PRO A 169 11.56 7.93 0.34
CA PRO A 169 10.89 7.68 -0.93
C PRO A 169 9.87 6.54 -0.81
N LEU A 170 8.64 6.75 -1.29
CA LEU A 170 7.54 5.82 -1.22
C LEU A 170 7.25 5.24 -2.61
N ILE A 171 7.11 3.90 -2.70
CA ILE A 171 6.77 3.15 -3.92
C ILE A 171 5.55 2.27 -3.66
#